data_167d8fd7c78a9d0b5ad15fb9664fe57a
#
_entry.id   167d8fd7c78a9d0b5ad15fb9664fe57a
#
_cell.length_a   1.000
_cell.length_b   1.000
_cell.length_c   1.000
_cell.angle_alpha   90.00
_cell.angle_beta   90.00
_cell.angle_gamma   90.00
#
_symmetry.space_group_name_H-M   'P 1'
#
loop_
_entity.id
_entity.type
_entity.pdbx_description
1 polymer ?
#
loop_
_entity_poly.entity_id
_entity_poly.type
_entity_poly.pdbx_seq_one_letter_code
_entity_poly.pdbx_strand_id
1 'polypeptide(L)'
;MVWNSYLKVVAKNGGAGIDRESIEMFNENMSDNLYKLWNRMTSGSYFPPPVRTVFIPKKQGGLRPLGIPTVSDRIAQGVVKDYLEPVLEAIFHPSSFGYRPVRSAHDALAQCQANCKRKAWVLDVDIKGFFDNISHTAMMQLVSQHTQEKWVLMYVERWLKAGVEQEDGSIAARTKGTPQGGVISPLLANLYLHHAFDKWMEATHTQCSFERYADDIVIHCNSKAEAEGMRIKLETRMQEFELTLHPEKTKIVYCKNYQRLEGHDNESFTFLSYSFQPRTIKSKFGKSKRIMVFSAAICNAAKTSIRTAIKEVLRTQWSTQTLEWFAGKLNPKIRGWINYYSRFNSDEAHGVFYYLNELIRKWIRNTYKIRGKGRMYKKYQLIQAENPLLFYHWKIGIRA
;
A
#
# COMPACT_ATOMS: atom_id res chain seq x y z
N MET A 1 -17.91 4.39 -22.04
CA MET A 1 -17.54 4.02 -20.65
C MET A 1 -17.00 2.58 -20.57
N VAL A 2 -17.73 1.54 -21.02
CA VAL A 2 -17.30 0.13 -20.96
C VAL A 2 -15.93 -0.11 -21.62
N TRP A 3 -15.70 0.44 -22.81
CA TRP A 3 -14.42 0.34 -23.53
C TRP A 3 -13.24 0.91 -22.72
N ASN A 4 -13.39 2.10 -22.13
CA ASN A 4 -12.33 2.73 -21.34
C ASN A 4 -12.01 1.92 -20.08
N SER A 5 -13.05 1.38 -19.43
CA SER A 5 -12.89 0.50 -18.28
C SER A 5 -12.17 -0.81 -18.66
N TYR A 6 -12.53 -1.42 -19.79
CA TYR A 6 -11.85 -2.60 -20.33
C TYR A 6 -10.35 -2.34 -20.53
N LEU A 7 -9.97 -1.24 -21.20
CA LEU A 7 -8.55 -0.91 -21.38
C LEU A 7 -7.77 -0.82 -20.05
N LYS A 8 -8.39 -0.25 -19.01
CA LYS A 8 -7.80 -0.17 -17.68
C LYS A 8 -7.65 -1.56 -17.02
N VAL A 9 -8.59 -2.48 -17.26
CA VAL A 9 -8.54 -3.86 -16.74
C VAL A 9 -7.44 -4.65 -17.44
N VAL A 10 -7.34 -4.57 -18.76
CA VAL A 10 -6.29 -5.23 -19.56
C VAL A 10 -4.91 -4.74 -19.14
N ALA A 11 -4.72 -3.43 -19.02
CA ALA A 11 -3.43 -2.84 -18.61
C ALA A 11 -2.93 -3.32 -17.23
N LYS A 12 -3.84 -3.73 -16.33
CA LYS A 12 -3.49 -4.26 -15.01
C LYS A 12 -3.17 -5.75 -15.01
N ASN A 13 -3.53 -6.49 -16.03
CA ASN A 13 -3.27 -7.91 -16.24
C ASN A 13 -3.52 -8.78 -14.97
N GLY A 14 -4.71 -8.63 -14.36
CA GLY A 14 -5.07 -9.36 -13.14
C GLY A 14 -5.55 -10.78 -13.40
N GLY A 15 -5.42 -11.67 -12.41
CA GLY A 15 -5.82 -13.08 -12.51
C GLY A 15 -7.33 -13.30 -12.76
N ALA A 16 -7.71 -14.52 -13.17
CA ALA A 16 -9.09 -14.93 -13.43
C ALA A 16 -9.97 -14.93 -12.16
N GLY A 17 -11.26 -14.64 -12.32
CA GLY A 17 -12.26 -14.72 -11.27
C GLY A 17 -12.73 -16.15 -10.97
N ILE A 18 -13.95 -16.27 -10.44
CA ILE A 18 -14.57 -17.57 -10.13
C ILE A 18 -14.86 -18.39 -11.40
N ASP A 19 -15.14 -17.73 -12.52
CA ASP A 19 -15.37 -18.30 -13.85
C ASP A 19 -14.09 -18.88 -14.50
N ARG A 20 -12.93 -18.65 -13.90
CA ARG A 20 -11.63 -19.04 -14.43
C ARG A 20 -11.27 -18.40 -15.78
N GLU A 21 -12.07 -17.45 -16.27
CA GLU A 21 -11.79 -16.73 -17.51
C GLU A 21 -10.62 -15.75 -17.32
N SER A 22 -9.56 -15.96 -18.09
CA SER A 22 -8.42 -15.02 -18.14
C SER A 22 -8.71 -13.83 -19.06
N ILE A 23 -7.86 -12.79 -19.01
CA ILE A 23 -7.99 -11.65 -19.92
C ILE A 23 -7.76 -12.10 -21.37
N GLU A 24 -6.85 -13.04 -21.62
CA GLU A 24 -6.59 -13.59 -22.93
C GLU A 24 -7.84 -14.31 -23.48
N MET A 25 -8.47 -15.17 -22.69
CA MET A 25 -9.71 -15.86 -23.07
C MET A 25 -10.86 -14.87 -23.33
N PHE A 26 -11.00 -13.85 -22.48
CA PHE A 26 -12.00 -12.80 -22.70
C PHE A 26 -11.76 -12.06 -24.03
N ASN A 27 -10.50 -11.87 -24.42
CA ASN A 27 -10.12 -11.15 -25.63
C ASN A 27 -10.40 -11.96 -26.92
N GLU A 28 -10.52 -13.28 -26.85
CA GLU A 28 -10.88 -14.12 -28.04
C GLU A 28 -12.24 -13.70 -28.62
N ASN A 29 -13.20 -13.30 -27.78
CA ASN A 29 -14.51 -12.82 -28.18
C ASN A 29 -14.80 -11.42 -27.61
N MET A 30 -13.81 -10.54 -27.60
CA MET A 30 -13.85 -9.24 -26.90
C MET A 30 -15.07 -8.39 -27.27
N SER A 31 -15.36 -8.24 -28.56
CA SER A 31 -16.46 -7.38 -29.04
C SER A 31 -17.81 -7.87 -28.52
N ASP A 32 -18.06 -9.17 -28.61
CA ASP A 32 -19.31 -9.79 -28.16
C ASP A 32 -19.42 -9.74 -26.63
N ASN A 33 -18.34 -9.98 -25.92
CA ASN A 33 -18.31 -9.94 -24.47
C ASN A 33 -18.57 -8.52 -23.95
N LEU A 34 -17.97 -7.50 -24.55
CA LEU A 34 -18.23 -6.10 -24.20
C LEU A 34 -19.65 -5.67 -24.57
N TYR A 35 -20.16 -6.08 -25.73
CA TYR A 35 -21.53 -5.78 -26.13
C TYR A 35 -22.57 -6.42 -25.20
N LYS A 36 -22.38 -7.70 -24.85
CA LYS A 36 -23.22 -8.39 -23.86
C LYS A 36 -23.19 -7.70 -22.49
N LEU A 37 -22.01 -7.33 -22.03
CA LEU A 37 -21.85 -6.62 -20.75
C LEU A 37 -22.57 -5.28 -20.78
N TRP A 38 -22.37 -4.48 -21.83
CA TRP A 38 -23.01 -3.19 -21.99
C TRP A 38 -24.53 -3.31 -21.97
N ASN A 39 -25.12 -4.24 -22.78
CA ASN A 39 -26.57 -4.47 -22.84
C ASN A 39 -27.13 -4.85 -21.46
N ARG A 40 -26.46 -5.79 -20.75
CA ARG A 40 -26.91 -6.22 -19.42
C ARG A 40 -26.80 -5.11 -18.39
N MET A 41 -25.76 -4.27 -18.45
CA MET A 41 -25.63 -3.11 -17.56
C MET A 41 -26.70 -2.06 -17.85
N THR A 42 -26.98 -1.77 -19.12
CA THR A 42 -27.95 -0.76 -19.52
C THR A 42 -29.39 -1.18 -19.16
N SER A 43 -29.72 -2.46 -19.33
CA SER A 43 -31.04 -3.01 -18.97
C SER A 43 -31.20 -3.28 -17.46
N GLY A 44 -30.14 -3.14 -16.67
CA GLY A 44 -30.16 -3.52 -15.25
C GLY A 44 -30.18 -5.04 -14.99
N SER A 45 -29.98 -5.87 -16.01
CA SER A 45 -29.98 -7.33 -15.88
C SER A 45 -28.59 -7.91 -15.55
N TYR A 46 -27.57 -7.08 -15.36
CA TYR A 46 -26.26 -7.53 -14.91
C TYR A 46 -26.26 -7.82 -13.39
N PHE A 47 -25.96 -9.04 -13.02
CA PHE A 47 -25.72 -9.45 -11.64
C PHE A 47 -24.28 -9.87 -11.48
N PRO A 48 -23.53 -9.29 -10.52
CA PRO A 48 -22.15 -9.65 -10.30
C PRO A 48 -22.04 -11.10 -9.82
N PRO A 49 -21.15 -11.90 -10.41
CA PRO A 49 -20.83 -13.22 -9.88
C PRO A 49 -20.17 -13.12 -8.49
N PRO A 50 -20.17 -14.20 -7.70
CA PRO A 50 -19.38 -14.27 -6.49
C PRO A 50 -17.90 -14.01 -6.75
N VAL A 51 -17.20 -13.41 -5.79
CA VAL A 51 -15.76 -13.19 -5.91
C VAL A 51 -14.99 -14.44 -5.51
N ARG A 52 -13.96 -14.79 -6.28
CA ARG A 52 -13.05 -15.89 -5.96
C ARG A 52 -12.08 -15.46 -4.87
N THR A 53 -11.97 -16.23 -3.80
CA THR A 53 -11.00 -15.96 -2.73
C THR A 53 -9.64 -16.55 -3.04
N VAL A 54 -8.59 -15.72 -2.89
CA VAL A 54 -7.18 -16.15 -2.93
C VAL A 54 -6.47 -15.63 -1.69
N PHE A 55 -5.79 -16.52 -0.97
CA PHE A 55 -5.07 -16.15 0.23
C PHE A 55 -3.65 -15.69 -0.09
N ILE A 56 -3.29 -14.48 0.31
CA ILE A 56 -1.94 -13.93 0.15
C ILE A 56 -1.28 -13.76 1.52
N PRO A 57 0.03 -14.07 1.65
CA PRO A 57 0.75 -13.90 2.91
C PRO A 57 0.79 -12.43 3.35
N LYS A 58 0.46 -12.16 4.63
CA LYS A 58 0.70 -10.84 5.23
C LYS A 58 2.16 -10.66 5.59
N LYS A 59 2.66 -9.42 5.54
CA LYS A 59 4.05 -9.08 5.93
C LYS A 59 4.38 -9.41 7.39
N GLN A 60 3.37 -9.44 8.26
CA GLN A 60 3.51 -9.70 9.71
C GLN A 60 3.11 -11.13 10.10
N GLY A 61 2.97 -12.04 9.13
CA GLY A 61 2.47 -13.40 9.34
C GLY A 61 0.94 -13.51 9.15
N GLY A 62 0.46 -14.74 8.93
CA GLY A 62 -0.92 -15.03 8.60
C GLY A 62 -1.27 -14.76 7.13
N LEU A 63 -2.53 -15.01 6.76
CA LEU A 63 -3.06 -14.88 5.41
C LEU A 63 -4.05 -13.71 5.34
N ARG A 64 -4.12 -13.08 4.16
CA ARG A 64 -5.14 -12.09 3.83
C ARG A 64 -5.99 -12.63 2.69
N PRO A 65 -7.31 -12.78 2.87
CA PRO A 65 -8.19 -13.12 1.76
C PRO A 65 -8.25 -11.95 0.77
N LEU A 66 -8.02 -12.24 -0.50
CA LEU A 66 -8.18 -11.31 -1.60
C LEU A 66 -9.32 -11.82 -2.48
N GLY A 67 -10.37 -11.03 -2.64
CA GLY A 67 -11.48 -11.36 -3.54
C GLY A 67 -11.17 -10.92 -4.96
N ILE A 68 -11.15 -11.86 -5.89
CA ILE A 68 -10.87 -11.61 -7.31
C ILE A 68 -12.19 -11.65 -8.09
N PRO A 69 -12.73 -10.50 -8.55
CA PRO A 69 -13.89 -10.46 -9.44
C PRO A 69 -13.56 -11.02 -10.83
N THR A 70 -14.54 -11.46 -11.59
CA THR A 70 -14.40 -11.85 -13.01
C THR A 70 -13.91 -10.69 -13.87
N VAL A 71 -13.42 -10.96 -15.07
CA VAL A 71 -12.99 -9.90 -16.02
C VAL A 71 -14.17 -8.97 -16.31
N SER A 72 -15.34 -9.53 -16.64
CA SER A 72 -16.56 -8.77 -16.88
C SER A 72 -16.95 -7.89 -15.69
N ASP A 73 -16.86 -8.44 -14.47
CA ASP A 73 -17.24 -7.69 -13.26
C ASP A 73 -16.25 -6.55 -12.94
N ARG A 74 -14.95 -6.76 -13.17
CA ARG A 74 -13.95 -5.69 -13.05
C ARG A 74 -14.23 -4.53 -14.01
N ILE A 75 -14.68 -4.85 -15.25
CA ILE A 75 -15.07 -3.83 -16.23
C ILE A 75 -16.32 -3.10 -15.77
N ALA A 76 -17.35 -3.82 -15.32
CA ALA A 76 -18.58 -3.24 -14.80
C ALA A 76 -18.34 -2.31 -13.61
N GLN A 77 -17.55 -2.76 -12.62
CA GLN A 77 -17.14 -1.95 -11.48
C GLN A 77 -16.38 -0.69 -11.92
N GLY A 78 -15.51 -0.82 -12.92
CA GLY A 78 -14.76 0.31 -13.49
C GLY A 78 -15.67 1.37 -14.11
N VAL A 79 -16.77 0.98 -14.76
CA VAL A 79 -17.76 1.92 -15.33
C VAL A 79 -18.41 2.77 -14.24
N VAL A 80 -18.85 2.14 -13.14
CA VAL A 80 -19.47 2.85 -12.01
C VAL A 80 -18.43 3.68 -11.26
N LYS A 81 -17.22 3.15 -11.08
CA LYS A 81 -16.11 3.91 -10.50
C LYS A 81 -15.79 5.17 -11.28
N ASP A 82 -15.69 5.06 -12.61
CA ASP A 82 -15.37 6.20 -13.49
C ASP A 82 -16.46 7.30 -13.47
N TYR A 83 -17.69 6.93 -13.14
CA TYR A 83 -18.78 7.87 -12.90
C TYR A 83 -18.67 8.55 -11.52
N LEU A 84 -18.45 7.77 -10.46
CA LEU A 84 -18.44 8.27 -9.08
C LEU A 84 -17.15 9.01 -8.71
N GLU A 85 -16.00 8.57 -9.22
CA GLU A 85 -14.70 9.08 -8.80
C GLU A 85 -14.55 10.59 -8.93
N PRO A 86 -14.95 11.27 -10.04
CA PRO A 86 -14.86 12.72 -10.14
C PRO A 86 -15.71 13.46 -9.10
N VAL A 87 -16.90 12.94 -8.80
CA VAL A 87 -17.83 13.52 -7.83
C VAL A 87 -17.26 13.42 -6.41
N LEU A 88 -16.76 12.24 -6.05
CA LEU A 88 -16.21 11.98 -4.73
C LEU A 88 -14.83 12.61 -4.51
N GLU A 89 -14.01 12.69 -5.56
CA GLU A 89 -12.70 13.32 -5.49
C GLU A 89 -12.79 14.80 -5.13
N ALA A 90 -13.84 15.48 -5.56
CA ALA A 90 -14.09 16.89 -5.27
C ALA A 90 -14.34 17.17 -3.76
N ILE A 91 -14.82 16.18 -3.01
CA ILE A 91 -15.16 16.33 -1.60
C ILE A 91 -14.09 15.75 -0.66
N PHE A 92 -13.22 14.86 -1.13
CA PHE A 92 -12.26 14.19 -0.27
C PHE A 92 -11.25 15.14 0.36
N HIS A 93 -11.00 14.95 1.65
CA HIS A 93 -10.10 15.79 2.43
C HIS A 93 -8.66 15.82 1.85
N PRO A 94 -7.97 16.97 1.85
CA PRO A 94 -6.60 17.10 1.33
C PRO A 94 -5.57 16.18 1.99
N SER A 95 -5.76 15.80 3.25
CA SER A 95 -4.89 14.88 4.01
C SER A 95 -5.26 13.39 3.83
N SER A 96 -6.19 13.04 2.93
CA SER A 96 -6.46 11.69 2.48
C SER A 96 -5.72 11.40 1.18
N PHE A 97 -4.91 10.33 1.11
CA PHE A 97 -3.97 10.07 0.02
C PHE A 97 -4.19 8.73 -0.68
N GLY A 98 -4.64 7.70 0.04
CA GLY A 98 -4.71 6.33 -0.48
C GLY A 98 -5.74 6.17 -1.60
N TYR A 99 -5.36 5.44 -2.66
CA TYR A 99 -6.23 5.09 -3.80
C TYR A 99 -6.87 6.26 -4.55
N ARG A 100 -6.31 7.45 -4.42
CA ARG A 100 -6.79 8.66 -5.09
C ARG A 100 -5.94 9.03 -6.30
N PRO A 101 -6.51 9.58 -7.38
CA PRO A 101 -5.75 10.09 -8.50
C PRO A 101 -4.83 11.25 -8.06
N VAL A 102 -3.64 11.32 -8.67
CA VAL A 102 -2.66 12.41 -8.44
C VAL A 102 -2.16 12.52 -6.98
N ARG A 103 -2.47 11.55 -6.12
CA ARG A 103 -1.98 11.45 -4.74
C ARG A 103 -1.07 10.24 -4.59
N SER A 104 0.02 10.37 -3.84
CA SER A 104 0.99 9.30 -3.66
C SER A 104 1.27 9.00 -2.18
N ALA A 105 1.83 7.80 -1.94
CA ALA A 105 2.34 7.45 -0.62
C ALA A 105 3.47 8.41 -0.16
N HIS A 106 4.26 8.93 -1.10
CA HIS A 106 5.32 9.88 -0.78
C HIS A 106 4.78 11.24 -0.32
N ASP A 107 3.63 11.68 -0.82
CA ASP A 107 2.99 12.92 -0.36
C ASP A 107 2.49 12.76 1.08
N ALA A 108 1.84 11.63 1.39
CA ALA A 108 1.43 11.29 2.75
C ALA A 108 2.63 11.25 3.72
N LEU A 109 3.70 10.57 3.33
CA LEU A 109 4.94 10.47 4.12
C LEU A 109 5.62 11.83 4.34
N ALA A 110 5.64 12.68 3.32
CA ALA A 110 6.21 14.03 3.41
C ALA A 110 5.42 14.92 4.38
N GLN A 111 4.09 14.89 4.30
CA GLN A 111 3.22 15.61 5.22
C GLN A 111 3.39 15.07 6.65
N CYS A 112 3.36 13.75 6.84
CA CYS A 112 3.56 13.12 8.15
C CYS A 112 4.92 13.52 8.75
N GLN A 113 6.00 13.50 7.99
CA GLN A 113 7.30 13.94 8.47
C GLN A 113 7.33 15.42 8.85
N ALA A 114 6.64 16.29 8.11
CA ALA A 114 6.51 17.70 8.44
C ALA A 114 5.72 17.92 9.74
N ASN A 115 4.63 17.18 9.93
CA ASN A 115 3.81 17.26 11.12
C ASN A 115 4.52 16.70 12.38
N CYS A 116 5.28 15.60 12.28
CA CYS A 116 6.12 15.08 13.37
C CYS A 116 7.18 16.09 13.86
N LYS A 117 7.62 17.01 13.00
CA LYS A 117 8.53 18.10 13.42
C LYS A 117 7.82 19.16 14.26
N ARG A 118 6.55 19.45 13.95
CA ARG A 118 5.75 20.49 14.60
C ARG A 118 5.09 19.99 15.89
N LYS A 119 4.53 18.78 15.86
CA LYS A 119 3.77 18.18 16.94
C LYS A 119 4.65 17.17 17.69
N ALA A 120 4.48 17.11 19.02
CA ALA A 120 5.29 16.25 19.88
C ALA A 120 4.76 14.82 19.99
N TRP A 121 3.49 14.60 19.71
CA TRP A 121 2.82 13.34 19.89
C TRP A 121 2.09 12.90 18.65
N VAL A 122 2.02 11.61 18.45
CA VAL A 122 1.30 10.93 17.36
C VAL A 122 0.40 9.86 17.94
N LEU A 123 -0.84 9.81 17.46
CA LEU A 123 -1.71 8.65 17.59
C LEU A 123 -1.65 7.89 16.26
N ASP A 124 -0.99 6.73 16.27
CA ASP A 124 -0.90 5.76 15.17
C ASP A 124 -2.10 4.83 15.27
N VAL A 125 -2.99 4.85 14.28
CA VAL A 125 -4.31 4.22 14.33
C VAL A 125 -4.40 3.05 13.37
N ASP A 126 -4.79 1.88 13.87
CA ASP A 126 -5.12 0.67 13.09
C ASP A 126 -6.60 0.33 13.29
N ILE A 127 -7.37 0.22 12.20
CA ILE A 127 -8.79 -0.18 12.23
C ILE A 127 -8.87 -1.70 12.03
N LYS A 128 -9.52 -2.40 12.96
CA LYS A 128 -9.63 -3.86 12.91
C LYS A 128 -10.52 -4.32 11.76
N GLY A 129 -9.93 -4.99 10.76
CA GLY A 129 -10.67 -5.59 9.65
C GLY A 129 -11.56 -4.61 8.88
N PHE A 130 -11.06 -3.41 8.59
CA PHE A 130 -11.84 -2.31 8.04
C PHE A 130 -12.72 -2.72 6.85
N PHE A 131 -12.11 -3.31 5.79
CA PHE A 131 -12.85 -3.72 4.60
C PHE A 131 -13.94 -4.77 4.86
N ASP A 132 -13.76 -5.59 5.88
CA ASP A 132 -14.68 -6.67 6.23
C ASP A 132 -15.83 -6.21 7.13
N ASN A 133 -15.73 -5.00 7.72
CA ASN A 133 -16.70 -4.46 8.68
C ASN A 133 -17.48 -3.24 8.19
N ILE A 134 -17.30 -2.80 6.95
CA ILE A 134 -18.08 -1.69 6.38
C ILE A 134 -19.58 -2.07 6.36
N SER A 135 -20.41 -1.28 7.02
CA SER A 135 -21.87 -1.45 7.04
C SER A 135 -22.46 -1.17 5.65
N HIS A 136 -23.19 -2.13 5.09
CA HIS A 136 -23.85 -1.98 3.77
C HIS A 136 -24.90 -0.86 3.82
N THR A 137 -25.70 -0.82 4.89
CA THR A 137 -26.75 0.20 5.08
C THR A 137 -26.14 1.60 5.14
N ALA A 138 -25.12 1.79 5.98
CA ALA A 138 -24.43 3.07 6.08
C ALA A 138 -23.76 3.44 4.76
N MET A 139 -23.10 2.50 4.07
CA MET A 139 -22.49 2.75 2.77
C MET A 139 -23.51 3.21 1.73
N MET A 140 -24.66 2.56 1.62
CA MET A 140 -25.70 2.96 0.68
C MET A 140 -26.27 4.34 0.99
N GLN A 141 -26.45 4.68 2.28
CA GLN A 141 -26.84 6.02 2.69
C GLN A 141 -25.79 7.07 2.27
N LEU A 142 -24.49 6.77 2.43
CA LEU A 142 -23.42 7.68 2.04
C LEU A 142 -23.35 7.85 0.53
N VAL A 143 -23.44 6.79 -0.26
CA VAL A 143 -23.42 6.88 -1.72
C VAL A 143 -24.63 7.69 -2.23
N SER A 144 -25.82 7.49 -1.67
CA SER A 144 -27.04 8.23 -2.06
C SER A 144 -26.99 9.74 -1.78
N GLN A 145 -26.10 10.20 -0.89
CA GLN A 145 -25.85 11.63 -0.67
C GLN A 145 -25.09 12.29 -1.85
N HIS A 146 -24.40 11.49 -2.66
CA HIS A 146 -23.51 11.99 -3.73
C HIS A 146 -23.99 11.66 -5.14
N THR A 147 -25.02 10.81 -5.30
CA THR A 147 -25.65 10.52 -6.58
C THR A 147 -27.10 10.11 -6.41
N GLN A 148 -27.96 10.56 -7.35
CA GLN A 148 -29.36 10.12 -7.46
C GLN A 148 -29.56 9.11 -8.59
N GLU A 149 -28.50 8.74 -9.29
CA GLU A 149 -28.54 7.79 -10.40
C GLU A 149 -28.88 6.37 -9.91
N LYS A 150 -30.09 5.93 -10.20
CA LYS A 150 -30.63 4.64 -9.75
C LYS A 150 -29.76 3.46 -10.18
N TRP A 151 -29.18 3.50 -11.37
CA TRP A 151 -28.32 2.45 -11.88
C TRP A 151 -27.02 2.35 -11.07
N VAL A 152 -26.44 3.46 -10.62
CA VAL A 152 -25.23 3.49 -9.78
C VAL A 152 -25.54 2.85 -8.42
N LEU A 153 -26.61 3.31 -7.75
CA LEU A 153 -27.03 2.80 -6.46
C LEU A 153 -27.30 1.30 -6.52
N MET A 154 -28.03 0.83 -7.55
CA MET A 154 -28.35 -0.57 -7.76
C MET A 154 -27.08 -1.44 -7.90
N TYR A 155 -26.08 -1.00 -8.69
CA TYR A 155 -24.87 -1.77 -8.88
C TYR A 155 -23.97 -1.78 -7.64
N VAL A 156 -23.83 -0.64 -6.96
CA VAL A 156 -23.09 -0.60 -5.69
C VAL A 156 -23.70 -1.57 -4.68
N GLU A 157 -25.02 -1.57 -4.52
CA GLU A 157 -25.72 -2.50 -3.63
C GLU A 157 -25.47 -3.96 -4.01
N ARG A 158 -25.56 -4.30 -5.32
CA ARG A 158 -25.28 -5.66 -5.80
C ARG A 158 -23.85 -6.11 -5.50
N TRP A 159 -22.83 -5.24 -5.66
CA TRP A 159 -21.45 -5.58 -5.33
C TRP A 159 -21.21 -5.71 -3.83
N LEU A 160 -21.84 -4.91 -3.01
CA LEU A 160 -21.77 -5.06 -1.56
C LEU A 160 -22.32 -6.43 -1.12
N LYS A 161 -23.43 -6.87 -1.74
CA LYS A 161 -24.11 -8.15 -1.44
C LYS A 161 -23.53 -9.36 -2.19
N ALA A 162 -22.62 -9.16 -3.16
CA ALA A 162 -22.05 -10.25 -3.95
C ALA A 162 -21.39 -11.30 -3.05
N GLY A 163 -21.69 -12.59 -3.29
CA GLY A 163 -21.17 -13.70 -2.52
C GLY A 163 -19.64 -13.86 -2.63
N VAL A 164 -19.10 -14.69 -1.76
CA VAL A 164 -17.66 -15.00 -1.71
C VAL A 164 -17.46 -16.50 -1.79
N GLU A 165 -16.61 -16.95 -2.71
CA GLU A 165 -16.19 -18.35 -2.79
C GLU A 165 -15.31 -18.69 -1.57
N GLN A 166 -15.69 -19.72 -0.82
CA GLN A 166 -14.93 -20.26 0.31
C GLN A 166 -13.88 -21.26 -0.18
N GLU A 167 -13.02 -21.74 0.72
CA GLU A 167 -11.98 -22.73 0.39
C GLU A 167 -12.55 -24.07 -0.10
N ASP A 168 -13.72 -24.45 0.42
CA ASP A 168 -14.44 -25.67 0.05
C ASP A 168 -15.26 -25.54 -1.26
N GLY A 169 -15.20 -24.35 -1.92
CA GLY A 169 -15.96 -24.05 -3.12
C GLY A 169 -17.40 -23.60 -2.87
N SER A 170 -17.89 -23.61 -1.64
CA SER A 170 -19.21 -23.07 -1.29
C SER A 170 -19.26 -21.54 -1.45
N ILE A 171 -20.44 -20.97 -1.64
CA ILE A 171 -20.64 -19.53 -1.75
C ILE A 171 -21.26 -19.00 -0.47
N ALA A 172 -20.51 -18.21 0.28
CA ALA A 172 -21.02 -17.49 1.44
C ALA A 172 -21.66 -16.17 1.03
N ALA A 173 -22.84 -15.88 1.58
CA ALA A 173 -23.48 -14.58 1.45
C ALA A 173 -22.69 -13.51 2.25
N ARG A 174 -22.68 -12.29 1.74
CA ARG A 174 -22.06 -11.15 2.42
C ARG A 174 -23.14 -10.24 2.98
N THR A 175 -23.08 -9.98 4.27
CA THR A 175 -23.99 -9.07 4.99
C THR A 175 -23.34 -7.75 5.38
N LYS A 176 -22.01 -7.68 5.38
CA LYS A 176 -21.19 -6.50 5.65
C LYS A 176 -19.85 -6.59 4.90
N GLY A 177 -19.16 -5.48 4.81
CA GLY A 177 -17.86 -5.40 4.18
C GLY A 177 -17.92 -5.25 2.65
N THR A 178 -16.75 -5.03 2.06
CA THR A 178 -16.55 -4.98 0.62
C THR A 178 -15.34 -5.83 0.23
N PRO A 179 -15.34 -6.50 -0.97
CA PRO A 179 -14.23 -7.38 -1.35
C PRO A 179 -12.90 -6.65 -1.39
N GLN A 180 -11.90 -7.15 -0.66
CA GLN A 180 -10.52 -6.71 -0.84
C GLN A 180 -10.02 -7.20 -2.21
N GLY A 181 -9.98 -6.30 -3.20
CA GLY A 181 -9.60 -6.60 -4.59
C GLY A 181 -10.64 -6.20 -5.63
N GLY A 182 -11.84 -5.80 -5.23
CA GLY A 182 -12.80 -5.15 -6.11
C GLY A 182 -12.27 -3.81 -6.65
N VAL A 183 -12.61 -3.49 -7.89
CA VAL A 183 -12.14 -2.24 -8.56
C VAL A 183 -12.74 -0.99 -7.90
N ILE A 184 -14.00 -1.06 -7.47
CA ILE A 184 -14.70 0.05 -6.82
C ILE A 184 -14.47 0.11 -5.31
N SER A 185 -14.09 -1.01 -4.67
CA SER A 185 -13.96 -1.12 -3.20
C SER A 185 -13.08 -0.05 -2.56
N PRO A 186 -11.91 0.34 -3.14
CA PRO A 186 -11.09 1.41 -2.57
C PRO A 186 -11.77 2.78 -2.57
N LEU A 187 -12.56 3.09 -3.59
CA LEU A 187 -13.30 4.35 -3.68
C LEU A 187 -14.41 4.41 -2.62
N LEU A 188 -15.18 3.32 -2.46
CA LEU A 188 -16.21 3.20 -1.43
C LEU A 188 -15.60 3.24 -0.02
N ALA A 189 -14.49 2.57 0.19
CA ALA A 189 -13.74 2.60 1.45
C ALA A 189 -13.29 4.03 1.82
N ASN A 190 -12.81 4.79 0.84
CA ASN A 190 -12.45 6.19 1.04
C ASN A 190 -13.68 7.07 1.35
N LEU A 191 -14.80 6.85 0.68
CA LEU A 191 -16.05 7.55 0.99
C LEU A 191 -16.50 7.27 2.43
N TYR A 192 -16.45 6.02 2.87
CA TYR A 192 -16.85 5.63 4.22
C TYR A 192 -16.00 6.35 5.28
N LEU A 193 -14.67 6.31 5.14
CA LEU A 193 -13.77 6.99 6.08
C LEU A 193 -13.77 8.51 5.94
N HIS A 194 -14.10 9.05 4.78
CA HIS A 194 -14.32 10.48 4.63
C HIS A 194 -15.43 10.97 5.58
N HIS A 195 -16.53 10.24 5.67
CA HIS A 195 -17.63 10.59 6.58
C HIS A 195 -17.39 10.16 8.03
N ALA A 196 -16.81 8.98 8.25
CA ALA A 196 -16.54 8.48 9.59
C ALA A 196 -15.43 9.27 10.29
N PHE A 197 -14.40 9.70 9.53
CA PHE A 197 -13.19 10.26 10.10
C PHE A 197 -12.86 11.67 9.57
N ASP A 198 -12.64 11.84 8.24
CA ASP A 198 -12.06 13.08 7.70
C ASP A 198 -12.90 14.32 8.04
N LYS A 199 -14.22 14.27 7.76
CA LYS A 199 -15.16 15.37 8.06
C LYS A 199 -15.29 15.64 9.56
N TRP A 200 -15.27 14.59 10.37
CA TRP A 200 -15.32 14.74 11.82
C TRP A 200 -14.05 15.41 12.36
N MET A 201 -12.87 15.04 11.88
CA MET A 201 -11.62 15.71 12.25
C MET A 201 -11.63 17.18 11.84
N GLU A 202 -12.07 17.49 10.62
CA GLU A 202 -12.13 18.85 10.09
C GLU A 202 -13.10 19.73 10.88
N ALA A 203 -14.25 19.19 11.29
CA ALA A 203 -15.29 19.95 11.98
C ALA A 203 -15.01 20.14 13.48
N THR A 204 -14.40 19.18 14.15
CA THR A 204 -14.34 19.14 15.63
C THR A 204 -12.94 19.14 16.22
N HIS A 205 -11.89 18.87 15.41
CA HIS A 205 -10.51 18.69 15.88
C HIS A 205 -9.49 19.44 15.02
N THR A 206 -9.77 20.66 14.64
CA THR A 206 -8.95 21.52 13.76
C THR A 206 -7.52 21.75 14.26
N GLN A 207 -7.30 21.61 15.59
CA GLN A 207 -5.97 21.72 16.21
C GLN A 207 -5.07 20.50 15.93
N CYS A 208 -5.64 19.34 15.56
CA CYS A 208 -4.91 18.12 15.23
C CYS A 208 -4.77 17.99 13.71
N SER A 209 -3.55 17.84 13.25
CA SER A 209 -3.29 17.47 11.85
C SER A 209 -3.34 15.96 11.70
N PHE A 210 -3.65 15.45 10.50
CA PHE A 210 -3.61 14.02 10.24
C PHE A 210 -3.18 13.70 8.81
N GLU A 211 -2.76 12.47 8.58
CA GLU A 211 -2.62 11.82 7.28
C GLU A 211 -3.39 10.51 7.30
N ARG A 212 -4.13 10.27 6.22
CA ARG A 212 -4.83 9.01 6.00
C ARG A 212 -4.47 8.40 4.65
N TYR A 213 -4.02 7.15 4.67
CA TYR A 213 -3.80 6.36 3.46
C TYR A 213 -4.68 5.10 3.52
N ALA A 214 -5.88 5.16 2.93
CA ALA A 214 -6.95 4.18 3.14
C ALA A 214 -7.32 4.08 4.64
N ASP A 215 -7.13 2.92 5.24
CA ASP A 215 -7.36 2.63 6.68
C ASP A 215 -6.15 2.88 7.59
N ASP A 216 -5.01 3.25 7.02
CA ASP A 216 -3.78 3.57 7.75
C ASP A 216 -3.80 5.08 8.10
N ILE A 217 -3.95 5.43 9.38
CA ILE A 217 -4.21 6.79 9.85
C ILE A 217 -3.16 7.21 10.89
N VAL A 218 -2.64 8.43 10.74
CA VAL A 218 -1.72 9.06 11.69
C VAL A 218 -2.29 10.40 12.11
N ILE A 219 -2.51 10.62 13.42
CA ILE A 219 -3.01 11.89 13.97
C ILE A 219 -1.91 12.54 14.82
N HIS A 220 -1.68 13.84 14.62
CA HIS A 220 -0.64 14.60 15.31
C HIS A 220 -1.21 15.49 16.39
N CYS A 221 -0.73 15.34 17.63
CA CYS A 221 -1.18 16.03 18.83
C CYS A 221 -0.05 16.85 19.47
N ASN A 222 -0.39 17.89 20.22
CA ASN A 222 0.59 18.72 20.92
C ASN A 222 1.08 18.08 22.23
N SER A 223 0.20 17.35 22.95
CA SER A 223 0.48 16.73 24.23
C SER A 223 0.03 15.27 24.28
N LYS A 224 0.56 14.52 25.27
CA LYS A 224 0.14 13.15 25.55
C LYS A 224 -1.34 13.09 25.94
N ALA A 225 -1.77 14.00 26.79
CA ALA A 225 -3.18 14.09 27.22
C ALA A 225 -4.12 14.36 26.04
N GLU A 226 -3.71 15.21 25.07
CA GLU A 226 -4.48 15.43 23.84
C GLU A 226 -4.59 14.15 23.01
N ALA A 227 -3.50 13.37 22.88
CA ALA A 227 -3.49 12.12 22.15
C ALA A 227 -4.34 11.02 22.82
N GLU A 228 -4.29 10.94 24.16
CA GLU A 228 -5.14 10.04 24.95
C GLU A 228 -6.62 10.40 24.83
N GLY A 229 -6.96 11.68 24.96
CA GLY A 229 -8.32 12.17 24.78
C GLY A 229 -8.84 11.97 23.34
N MET A 230 -7.95 12.17 22.34
CA MET A 230 -8.26 11.90 20.92
C MET A 230 -8.56 10.43 20.70
N ARG A 231 -7.79 9.51 21.28
CA ARG A 231 -8.04 8.07 21.17
C ARG A 231 -9.43 7.69 21.65
N ILE A 232 -9.85 8.17 22.83
CA ILE A 232 -11.16 7.87 23.40
C ILE A 232 -12.28 8.40 22.49
N LYS A 233 -12.17 9.66 22.04
CA LYS A 233 -13.16 10.27 21.14
C LYS A 233 -13.25 9.55 19.81
N LEU A 234 -12.09 9.14 19.26
CA LEU A 234 -12.03 8.41 18.02
C LEU A 234 -12.64 7.00 18.15
N GLU A 235 -12.42 6.30 19.26
CA GLU A 235 -13.06 5.01 19.55
C GLU A 235 -14.58 5.13 19.52
N THR A 236 -15.14 6.13 20.21
CA THR A 236 -16.58 6.42 20.21
C THR A 236 -17.07 6.74 18.79
N ARG A 237 -16.35 7.61 18.07
CA ARG A 237 -16.73 7.99 16.70
C ARG A 237 -16.71 6.81 15.73
N MET A 238 -15.73 5.93 15.82
CA MET A 238 -15.64 4.75 14.97
C MET A 238 -16.77 3.75 15.25
N GLN A 239 -17.19 3.62 16.51
CA GLN A 239 -18.33 2.77 16.88
C GLN A 239 -19.64 3.24 16.25
N GLU A 240 -19.86 4.55 16.07
CA GLU A 240 -21.02 5.09 15.35
C GLU A 240 -21.09 4.60 13.88
N PHE A 241 -19.94 4.24 13.30
CA PHE A 241 -19.79 3.67 11.96
C PHE A 241 -19.55 2.16 11.98
N GLU A 242 -19.89 1.46 13.05
CA GLU A 242 -19.69 0.02 13.22
C GLU A 242 -18.22 -0.44 13.03
N LEU A 243 -17.25 0.47 13.23
CA LEU A 243 -15.83 0.20 13.15
C LEU A 243 -15.21 0.10 14.55
N THR A 244 -14.13 -0.67 14.66
CA THR A 244 -13.41 -0.87 15.92
C THR A 244 -11.93 -0.62 15.72
N LEU A 245 -11.30 0.16 16.59
CA LEU A 245 -9.85 0.33 16.61
C LEU A 245 -9.17 -0.94 17.12
N HIS A 246 -7.99 -1.25 16.57
CA HIS A 246 -7.22 -2.39 17.03
C HIS A 246 -6.49 -2.02 18.34
N PRO A 247 -6.81 -2.66 19.49
CA PRO A 247 -6.36 -2.21 20.80
C PRO A 247 -4.84 -2.24 20.97
N GLU A 248 -4.16 -3.26 20.41
CA GLU A 248 -2.71 -3.44 20.55
C GLU A 248 -1.89 -2.67 19.50
N LYS A 249 -2.47 -2.39 18.34
CA LYS A 249 -1.75 -1.72 17.26
C LYS A 249 -1.98 -0.20 17.25
N THR A 250 -3.09 0.27 17.80
CA THR A 250 -3.31 1.71 17.99
C THR A 250 -2.42 2.20 19.12
N LYS A 251 -1.46 3.09 18.81
CA LYS A 251 -0.39 3.49 19.73
C LYS A 251 -0.23 4.99 19.80
N ILE A 252 0.06 5.48 21.01
CA ILE A 252 0.50 6.85 21.24
C ILE A 252 2.01 6.88 21.24
N VAL A 253 2.61 7.73 20.41
CA VAL A 253 4.06 7.77 20.14
C VAL A 253 4.60 9.17 20.35
N TYR A 254 5.74 9.28 21.03
CA TYR A 254 6.46 10.54 21.24
C TYR A 254 7.47 10.80 20.11
N CYS A 255 7.38 11.97 19.50
CA CYS A 255 8.27 12.39 18.41
C CYS A 255 9.55 13.03 18.97
N LYS A 256 10.39 12.23 19.61
CA LYS A 256 11.65 12.66 20.24
C LYS A 256 12.64 13.24 19.24
N ASN A 257 13.24 14.39 19.58
CA ASN A 257 14.28 15.04 18.77
C ASN A 257 15.21 15.88 19.68
N TYR A 258 16.13 16.66 19.11
CA TYR A 258 17.10 17.46 19.86
C TYR A 258 16.47 18.55 20.75
N GLN A 259 15.23 18.92 20.55
CA GLN A 259 14.45 19.85 21.39
C GLN A 259 13.54 19.14 22.38
N ARG A 260 13.31 17.85 22.20
CA ARG A 260 12.36 17.00 22.94
C ARG A 260 13.12 15.75 23.38
N LEU A 261 13.85 15.84 24.52
CA LEU A 261 14.80 14.81 24.96
C LEU A 261 14.21 13.84 25.97
N GLU A 262 12.99 14.06 26.44
CA GLU A 262 12.31 13.17 27.39
C GLU A 262 12.22 11.75 26.81
N GLY A 263 12.26 10.75 27.72
CA GLY A 263 12.08 9.34 27.36
C GLY A 263 10.63 8.92 27.58
N HIS A 264 10.05 8.22 26.59
CA HIS A 264 8.71 7.64 26.69
C HIS A 264 8.71 6.21 26.15
N ASP A 265 7.72 5.40 26.53
CA ASP A 265 7.64 3.97 26.18
C ASP A 265 7.63 3.72 24.68
N ASN A 266 6.92 4.56 23.92
CA ASN A 266 6.84 4.47 22.46
C ASN A 266 7.47 5.71 21.82
N GLU A 267 8.60 5.54 21.16
CA GLU A 267 9.31 6.59 20.41
C GLU A 267 9.43 6.24 18.91
N SER A 268 8.59 5.32 18.43
CA SER A 268 8.60 4.94 17.01
C SER A 268 7.25 4.38 16.54
N PHE A 269 6.91 4.63 15.28
CA PHE A 269 5.78 4.01 14.59
C PHE A 269 6.15 3.69 13.14
N THR A 270 5.30 2.92 12.46
CA THR A 270 5.49 2.56 11.06
C THR A 270 4.31 3.01 10.23
N PHE A 271 4.56 3.85 9.24
CA PHE A 271 3.57 4.32 8.28
C PHE A 271 4.04 4.04 6.85
N LEU A 272 3.23 3.37 6.04
CA LEU A 272 3.50 3.03 4.64
C LEU A 272 4.87 2.36 4.41
N SER A 273 5.23 1.42 5.28
CA SER A 273 6.53 0.71 5.25
C SER A 273 7.76 1.57 5.53
N TYR A 274 7.57 2.77 6.08
CA TYR A 274 8.62 3.59 6.68
C TYR A 274 8.51 3.58 8.20
N SER A 275 9.65 3.44 8.90
CA SER A 275 9.69 3.66 10.34
C SER A 275 10.04 5.12 10.64
N PHE A 276 9.20 5.75 11.44
CA PHE A 276 9.40 7.08 12.01
C PHE A 276 9.97 6.89 13.41
N GLN A 277 11.16 7.41 13.68
CA GLN A 277 11.85 7.27 14.97
C GLN A 277 12.97 8.30 15.11
N PRO A 278 13.52 8.51 16.33
CA PRO A 278 14.70 9.34 16.54
C PRO A 278 15.90 8.78 15.76
N ARG A 279 16.58 9.65 15.01
CA ARG A 279 17.81 9.32 14.27
C ARG A 279 18.84 10.45 14.40
N THR A 280 20.09 10.06 14.55
CA THR A 280 21.22 11.00 14.57
C THR A 280 21.68 11.25 13.14
N ILE A 281 21.58 12.49 12.69
CA ILE A 281 22.04 12.91 11.36
C ILE A 281 23.17 13.94 11.49
N LYS A 282 24.00 14.07 10.44
CA LYS A 282 24.97 15.15 10.34
C LYS A 282 24.24 16.48 10.15
N SER A 283 24.56 17.46 10.98
CA SER A 283 23.98 18.81 10.86
C SER A 283 24.47 19.50 9.58
N LYS A 284 23.57 20.20 8.90
CA LYS A 284 23.96 21.08 7.77
C LYS A 284 24.72 22.32 8.24
N PHE A 285 24.63 22.66 9.52
CA PHE A 285 25.23 23.89 10.13
C PHE A 285 26.57 23.63 10.82
N GLY A 286 27.36 22.64 10.38
CA GLY A 286 28.71 22.37 10.90
C GLY A 286 29.17 20.95 10.59
N LYS A 287 30.38 20.83 10.02
CA LYS A 287 30.92 19.56 9.50
C LYS A 287 31.06 18.45 10.55
N SER A 288 31.00 18.75 11.87
CA SER A 288 31.18 17.77 12.96
C SER A 288 29.98 17.64 13.87
N LYS A 289 28.94 18.48 13.75
CA LYS A 289 27.82 18.48 14.68
C LYS A 289 26.76 17.45 14.25
N ARG A 290 26.48 16.49 15.13
CA ARG A 290 25.38 15.54 14.97
C ARG A 290 24.16 16.04 15.75
N ILE A 291 22.98 15.93 15.15
CA ILE A 291 21.71 16.30 15.78
C ILE A 291 20.75 15.12 15.71
N MET A 292 19.95 14.96 16.75
CA MET A 292 18.88 13.96 16.77
C MET A 292 17.62 14.55 16.15
N VAL A 293 17.07 13.88 15.17
CA VAL A 293 15.80 14.25 14.50
C VAL A 293 14.83 13.09 14.49
N PHE A 294 13.55 13.37 14.57
CA PHE A 294 12.51 12.35 14.33
C PHE A 294 12.26 12.29 12.83
N SER A 295 12.57 11.16 12.20
CA SER A 295 12.55 11.09 10.72
C SER A 295 12.16 9.71 10.20
N ALA A 296 11.64 9.69 8.96
CA ALA A 296 11.26 8.50 8.22
C ALA A 296 12.47 7.83 7.59
N ALA A 297 12.52 6.49 7.64
CA ALA A 297 13.39 5.65 6.83
C ALA A 297 12.73 4.28 6.58
N ILE A 298 13.26 3.52 5.65
CA ILE A 298 12.79 2.16 5.37
C ILE A 298 12.69 1.31 6.66
N CYS A 299 11.52 0.71 6.92
CA CYS A 299 11.33 -0.11 8.12
C CYS A 299 12.04 -1.48 8.02
N ASN A 300 12.30 -2.11 9.18
CA ASN A 300 13.01 -3.39 9.22
C ASN A 300 12.25 -4.52 8.51
N ALA A 301 10.93 -4.55 8.58
CA ALA A 301 10.11 -5.52 7.86
C ALA A 301 10.29 -5.40 6.34
N ALA A 302 10.34 -4.17 5.80
CA ALA A 302 10.60 -3.93 4.39
C ALA A 302 12.02 -4.35 3.99
N LYS A 303 13.05 -4.02 4.80
CA LYS A 303 14.43 -4.47 4.59
C LYS A 303 14.51 -6.01 4.51
N THR A 304 13.82 -6.70 5.41
CA THR A 304 13.76 -8.18 5.44
C THR A 304 13.06 -8.72 4.20
N SER A 305 11.92 -8.16 3.82
CA SER A 305 11.19 -8.58 2.61
C SER A 305 12.03 -8.42 1.34
N ILE A 306 12.74 -7.30 1.20
CA ILE A 306 13.65 -7.07 0.06
C ILE A 306 14.77 -8.11 0.04
N ARG A 307 15.42 -8.35 1.19
CA ARG A 307 16.50 -9.37 1.30
C ARG A 307 15.99 -10.77 0.97
N THR A 308 14.78 -11.11 1.40
CA THR A 308 14.15 -12.41 1.06
C THR A 308 13.89 -12.51 -0.44
N ALA A 309 13.30 -11.49 -1.07
CA ALA A 309 13.06 -11.48 -2.51
C ALA A 309 14.35 -11.56 -3.34
N ILE A 310 15.44 -10.92 -2.88
CA ILE A 310 16.77 -11.06 -3.50
C ILE A 310 17.28 -12.50 -3.36
N LYS A 311 17.19 -13.10 -2.15
CA LYS A 311 17.64 -14.49 -1.92
C LYS A 311 16.89 -15.49 -2.79
N GLU A 312 15.58 -15.35 -2.94
CA GLU A 312 14.75 -16.25 -3.74
C GLU A 312 15.22 -16.27 -5.20
N VAL A 313 15.44 -15.10 -5.81
CA VAL A 313 15.94 -15.01 -7.18
C VAL A 313 17.32 -15.65 -7.32
N LEU A 314 18.20 -15.43 -6.36
CA LEU A 314 19.57 -15.96 -6.42
C LEU A 314 19.63 -17.46 -6.09
N ARG A 315 18.80 -17.97 -5.15
CA ARG A 315 18.87 -19.35 -4.66
C ARG A 315 18.44 -20.38 -5.70
N THR A 316 17.40 -20.08 -6.48
CA THR A 316 16.77 -21.04 -7.41
C THR A 316 17.68 -21.44 -8.58
N GLN A 317 18.67 -20.60 -8.94
CA GLN A 317 19.53 -20.85 -10.12
C GLN A 317 20.97 -20.39 -9.92
N TRP A 318 21.46 -20.45 -8.68
CA TRP A 318 22.76 -19.92 -8.26
C TRP A 318 23.97 -20.43 -9.08
N SER A 319 23.96 -21.69 -9.47
CA SER A 319 25.09 -22.34 -10.15
C SER A 319 24.97 -22.36 -11.68
N THR A 320 23.82 -22.06 -12.24
CA THR A 320 23.52 -22.28 -13.67
C THR A 320 23.37 -21.00 -14.48
N GLN A 321 23.15 -19.84 -13.82
CA GLN A 321 22.84 -18.58 -14.50
C GLN A 321 24.00 -17.58 -14.42
N THR A 322 23.98 -16.61 -15.37
CA THR A 322 24.96 -15.52 -15.46
C THR A 322 24.55 -14.30 -14.62
N LEU A 323 25.48 -13.35 -14.42
CA LEU A 323 25.17 -12.09 -13.74
C LEU A 323 24.15 -11.24 -14.52
N GLU A 324 24.16 -11.31 -15.84
CA GLU A 324 23.22 -10.63 -16.73
C GLU A 324 21.80 -11.16 -16.51
N TRP A 325 21.64 -12.46 -16.36
CA TRP A 325 20.35 -13.07 -16.04
C TRP A 325 19.81 -12.57 -14.68
N PHE A 326 20.66 -12.60 -13.66
CA PHE A 326 20.27 -12.08 -12.34
C PHE A 326 19.93 -10.58 -12.39
N ALA A 327 20.71 -9.80 -13.13
CA ALA A 327 20.44 -8.38 -13.32
C ALA A 327 19.09 -8.16 -14.02
N GLY A 328 18.79 -8.92 -15.06
CA GLY A 328 17.50 -8.87 -15.77
C GLY A 328 16.31 -9.12 -14.83
N LYS A 329 16.40 -10.10 -13.93
CA LYS A 329 15.34 -10.44 -12.96
C LYS A 329 15.24 -9.46 -11.80
N LEU A 330 16.37 -8.90 -11.34
CA LEU A 330 16.42 -8.03 -10.15
C LEU A 330 16.24 -6.54 -10.47
N ASN A 331 16.74 -6.04 -11.60
CA ASN A 331 16.74 -4.61 -11.91
C ASN A 331 15.35 -3.95 -11.87
N PRO A 332 14.26 -4.54 -12.37
CA PRO A 332 12.93 -3.97 -12.23
C PRO A 332 12.55 -3.78 -10.76
N LYS A 333 12.83 -4.78 -9.91
CA LYS A 333 12.56 -4.75 -8.47
C LYS A 333 13.45 -3.74 -7.76
N ILE A 334 14.76 -3.73 -8.04
CA ILE A 334 15.74 -2.78 -7.46
C ILE A 334 15.33 -1.35 -7.77
N ARG A 335 14.95 -1.05 -9.01
CA ARG A 335 14.46 0.28 -9.41
C ARG A 335 13.23 0.68 -8.59
N GLY A 336 12.25 -0.21 -8.47
CA GLY A 336 11.06 0.03 -7.65
C GLY A 336 11.40 0.31 -6.18
N TRP A 337 12.27 -0.49 -5.57
CA TRP A 337 12.68 -0.30 -4.17
C TRP A 337 13.47 0.99 -3.95
N ILE A 338 14.39 1.33 -4.84
CA ILE A 338 15.17 2.57 -4.76
C ILE A 338 14.25 3.77 -4.91
N ASN A 339 13.40 3.79 -5.93
CA ASN A 339 12.45 4.88 -6.17
C ASN A 339 11.52 5.08 -4.98
N TYR A 340 11.10 4.00 -4.32
CA TYR A 340 10.20 4.11 -3.17
C TYR A 340 10.94 4.49 -1.88
N TYR A 341 12.04 3.80 -1.52
CA TYR A 341 12.64 3.92 -0.18
C TYR A 341 13.76 4.96 -0.05
N SER A 342 14.31 5.49 -1.15
CA SER A 342 15.41 6.47 -1.06
C SER A 342 14.94 7.93 -0.90
N ARG A 343 13.63 8.18 -0.83
CA ARG A 343 13.08 9.54 -0.81
C ARG A 343 13.41 10.33 0.46
N PHE A 344 13.43 9.70 1.64
CA PHE A 344 13.58 10.38 2.93
C PHE A 344 14.93 10.13 3.59
N ASN A 345 15.44 8.90 3.56
CA ASN A 345 16.74 8.52 4.10
C ASN A 345 17.38 7.49 3.16
N SER A 346 18.11 7.99 2.17
CA SER A 346 18.74 7.15 1.14
C SER A 346 19.77 6.19 1.71
N ASP A 347 20.56 6.60 2.72
CA ASP A 347 21.64 5.77 3.28
C ASP A 347 21.09 4.49 3.92
N GLU A 348 19.97 4.61 4.65
CA GLU A 348 19.28 3.46 5.24
C GLU A 348 18.71 2.51 4.18
N ALA A 349 18.20 3.04 3.08
CA ALA A 349 17.70 2.25 1.96
C ALA A 349 18.85 1.58 1.18
N HIS A 350 19.94 2.33 0.95
CA HIS A 350 21.12 1.82 0.23
C HIS A 350 21.80 0.67 0.98
N GLY A 351 21.74 0.66 2.31
CA GLY A 351 22.27 -0.43 3.14
C GLY A 351 21.74 -1.84 2.78
N VAL A 352 20.53 -1.92 2.17
CA VAL A 352 19.98 -3.19 1.68
C VAL A 352 20.73 -3.69 0.42
N PHE A 353 21.22 -2.78 -0.41
CA PHE A 353 21.92 -3.14 -1.66
C PHE A 353 23.38 -3.50 -1.43
N TYR A 354 24.00 -3.09 -0.32
CA TYR A 354 25.28 -3.64 0.11
C TYR A 354 25.18 -5.14 0.41
N TYR A 355 24.03 -5.58 0.95
CA TYR A 355 23.76 -7.00 1.09
C TYR A 355 23.68 -7.73 -0.27
N LEU A 356 23.06 -7.13 -1.28
CA LEU A 356 23.07 -7.69 -2.64
C LEU A 356 24.50 -7.79 -3.19
N ASN A 357 25.33 -6.77 -3.00
CA ASN A 357 26.74 -6.81 -3.40
C ASN A 357 27.50 -7.94 -2.71
N GLU A 358 27.23 -8.23 -1.43
CA GLU A 358 27.80 -9.40 -0.74
C GLU A 358 27.40 -10.71 -1.39
N LEU A 359 26.16 -10.86 -1.81
CA LEU A 359 25.68 -12.04 -2.51
C LEU A 359 26.31 -12.18 -3.88
N ILE A 360 26.44 -11.10 -4.64
CA ILE A 360 27.14 -11.08 -5.94
C ILE A 360 28.61 -11.50 -5.74
N ARG A 361 29.31 -10.98 -4.74
CA ARG A 361 30.69 -11.38 -4.40
C ARG A 361 30.79 -12.88 -4.06
N LYS A 362 29.82 -13.40 -3.32
CA LYS A 362 29.72 -14.86 -3.06
C LYS A 362 29.56 -15.65 -4.35
N TRP A 363 28.69 -15.19 -5.24
CA TRP A 363 28.47 -15.85 -6.53
C TRP A 363 29.76 -15.85 -7.36
N ILE A 364 30.44 -14.71 -7.50
CA ILE A 364 31.73 -14.58 -8.20
C ILE A 364 32.77 -15.56 -7.63
N ARG A 365 32.89 -15.61 -6.30
CA ARG A 365 33.83 -16.54 -5.63
C ARG A 365 33.55 -17.99 -5.99
N ASN A 366 32.30 -18.40 -6.03
CA ASN A 366 31.92 -19.78 -6.30
C ASN A 366 32.08 -20.13 -7.80
N THR A 367 31.59 -19.27 -8.69
CA THR A 367 31.63 -19.47 -10.13
C THR A 367 33.07 -19.51 -10.70
N TYR A 368 33.91 -18.59 -10.24
CA TYR A 368 35.31 -18.51 -10.68
C TYR A 368 36.26 -19.29 -9.75
N LYS A 369 35.75 -20.08 -8.79
CA LYS A 369 36.53 -20.90 -7.83
C LYS A 369 37.66 -20.12 -7.15
N ILE A 370 37.44 -18.84 -6.84
CA ILE A 370 38.48 -17.95 -6.32
C ILE A 370 38.72 -18.23 -4.81
N ARG A 371 39.98 -18.52 -4.47
CA ARG A 371 40.43 -18.63 -3.08
C ARG A 371 41.02 -17.28 -2.62
N GLY A 372 40.58 -16.83 -1.43
CA GLY A 372 41.06 -15.59 -0.78
C GLY A 372 40.18 -14.36 -1.06
N LYS A 373 39.88 -13.60 0.02
CA LYS A 373 38.98 -12.43 -0.01
C LYS A 373 39.50 -11.31 -0.94
N GLY A 374 40.80 -11.04 -0.91
CA GLY A 374 41.39 -9.95 -1.71
C GLY A 374 41.30 -10.21 -3.22
N ARG A 375 41.57 -11.46 -3.68
CA ARG A 375 41.43 -11.84 -5.09
C ARG A 375 39.97 -11.77 -5.57
N MET A 376 39.04 -12.19 -4.73
CA MET A 376 37.61 -12.11 -5.01
C MET A 376 37.17 -10.64 -5.16
N TYR A 377 37.63 -9.76 -4.24
CA TYR A 377 37.29 -8.35 -4.31
C TYR A 377 37.83 -7.66 -5.56
N LYS A 378 39.10 -7.94 -5.94
CA LYS A 378 39.67 -7.46 -7.22
C LYS A 378 38.85 -7.91 -8.43
N LYS A 379 38.43 -9.19 -8.49
CA LYS A 379 37.60 -9.69 -9.59
C LYS A 379 36.22 -9.02 -9.61
N TYR A 380 35.61 -8.80 -8.44
CA TYR A 380 34.35 -8.07 -8.32
C TYR A 380 34.49 -6.64 -8.85
N GLN A 381 35.54 -5.91 -8.45
CA GLN A 381 35.80 -4.55 -8.93
C GLN A 381 36.03 -4.50 -10.46
N LEU A 382 36.74 -5.48 -11.02
CA LEU A 382 36.96 -5.58 -12.46
C LEU A 382 35.62 -5.77 -13.20
N ILE A 383 34.80 -6.71 -12.80
CA ILE A 383 33.48 -6.95 -13.41
C ILE A 383 32.59 -5.70 -13.32
N GLN A 384 32.64 -5.00 -12.18
CA GLN A 384 31.89 -3.77 -11.97
C GLN A 384 32.40 -2.60 -12.83
N ALA A 385 33.72 -2.53 -13.07
CA ALA A 385 34.32 -1.52 -13.92
C ALA A 385 34.03 -1.77 -15.42
N GLU A 386 34.08 -3.05 -15.84
CA GLU A 386 33.73 -3.47 -17.21
C GLU A 386 32.22 -3.30 -17.50
N ASN A 387 31.36 -3.51 -16.50
CA ASN A 387 29.91 -3.48 -16.64
C ASN A 387 29.22 -2.58 -15.59
N PRO A 388 29.50 -1.27 -15.56
CA PRO A 388 29.04 -0.36 -14.50
C PRO A 388 27.50 -0.16 -14.48
N LEU A 389 26.82 -0.52 -15.56
CA LEU A 389 25.38 -0.39 -15.74
C LEU A 389 24.63 -1.71 -15.58
N LEU A 390 25.32 -2.84 -15.31
CA LEU A 390 24.73 -4.17 -15.24
C LEU A 390 23.61 -4.24 -14.19
N PHE A 391 23.91 -3.81 -12.97
CA PHE A 391 22.89 -3.69 -11.92
C PHE A 391 22.47 -2.22 -11.72
N TYR A 392 21.16 -2.00 -11.58
CA TYR A 392 20.63 -0.64 -11.42
C TYR A 392 21.23 0.11 -10.22
N HIS A 393 21.47 -0.56 -9.09
CA HIS A 393 22.11 0.06 -7.92
C HIS A 393 23.59 0.43 -8.15
N TRP A 394 24.31 -0.27 -9.03
CA TRP A 394 25.67 0.14 -9.44
C TRP A 394 25.63 1.42 -10.26
N LYS A 395 24.65 1.51 -11.19
CA LYS A 395 24.44 2.71 -12.02
C LYS A 395 24.31 3.99 -11.20
N ILE A 396 23.66 3.91 -10.02
CA ILE A 396 23.45 5.07 -9.13
C ILE A 396 24.51 5.22 -8.02
N GLY A 397 25.63 4.47 -8.14
CA GLY A 397 26.78 4.63 -7.27
C GLY A 397 26.80 3.78 -6.00
N ILE A 398 25.87 2.83 -5.81
CA ILE A 398 25.87 1.90 -4.68
C ILE A 398 26.76 0.71 -5.03
N ARG A 399 28.09 0.89 -4.87
CA ARG A 399 29.12 -0.04 -5.39
C ARG A 399 29.93 -0.77 -4.32
N ALA A 400 29.94 -0.30 -3.08
CA ALA A 400 30.78 -0.85 -2.00
C ALA A 400 30.30 -2.19 -1.46
#